data_8e540e8b00854c204a500633ea5044e7
#
_entry.id   8e540e8b00854c204a500633ea5044e7
#
_cell.length_a   1.000
_cell.length_b   1.000
_cell.length_c   1.000
_cell.angle_alpha   90.00
_cell.angle_beta   90.00
_cell.angle_gamma   90.00
#
_symmetry.space_group_name_H-M   'P 1'
#
loop_
_entity.id
_entity.type
_entity.pdbx_description
1 polymer ?
#
loop_
_entity_poly.entity_id
_entity_poly.type
_entity_poly.pdbx_seq_one_letter_code
_entity_poly.pdbx_strand_id
1 'polypeptide(L)'
;MPIRFLAERAVDLVIVVLGVSIIVFLMIRMIPGDAVAIMLGANTEITPERLASLRARVGLDRPLVEQYLVWAGRALAGDLGTSLWTGRPVVEEIAANIGVTLQLLVMSLALGAGLAVPAGCVMARVRGGAADVALRVVTIAGITVPSFWLGIVMILALATLAPGFPSLGHVPFAQDPLGNLQRMLLPALALGLPILASLSRLVRTAMLDA
;
A
#
# COMPACT_ATOMS: atom_id res chain seq x y z
N MET A 1 -23.57 -17.62 13.88
CA MET A 1 -23.87 -16.58 12.87
C MET A 1 -24.73 -17.21 11.78
N PRO A 2 -25.84 -16.61 11.35
CA PRO A 2 -26.70 -17.22 10.34
C PRO A 2 -25.97 -17.29 8.98
N ILE A 3 -26.04 -18.42 8.33
CA ILE A 3 -25.48 -18.70 6.96
C ILE A 3 -25.87 -17.60 5.97
N ARG A 4 -27.06 -17.05 6.13
CA ARG A 4 -27.56 -15.92 5.34
C ARG A 4 -26.63 -14.69 5.41
N PHE A 5 -26.12 -14.34 6.58
CA PHE A 5 -25.19 -13.20 6.73
C PHE A 5 -23.87 -13.45 5.98
N LEU A 6 -23.33 -14.66 6.03
CA LEU A 6 -22.12 -15.02 5.28
C LEU A 6 -22.35 -14.99 3.76
N ALA A 7 -23.52 -15.46 3.31
CA ALA A 7 -23.88 -15.44 1.90
C ALA A 7 -24.04 -13.99 1.39
N GLU A 8 -24.72 -13.13 2.14
CA GLU A 8 -24.85 -11.70 1.80
C GLU A 8 -23.47 -11.02 1.70
N ARG A 9 -22.55 -11.28 2.64
CA ARG A 9 -21.18 -10.75 2.59
C ARG A 9 -20.35 -11.29 1.43
N ALA A 10 -20.53 -12.56 1.08
CA ALA A 10 -19.87 -13.14 -0.09
C ALA A 10 -20.36 -12.48 -1.40
N VAL A 11 -21.65 -12.22 -1.52
CA VAL A 11 -22.22 -11.50 -2.68
C VAL A 11 -21.68 -10.07 -2.73
N ASP A 12 -21.67 -9.33 -1.61
CA ASP A 12 -21.10 -7.98 -1.53
C ASP A 12 -19.63 -7.98 -1.99
N LEU A 13 -18.84 -8.94 -1.52
CA LEU A 13 -17.44 -9.09 -1.91
C LEU A 13 -17.29 -9.31 -3.42
N VAL A 14 -18.07 -10.20 -4.00
CA VAL A 14 -18.02 -10.48 -5.45
C VAL A 14 -18.38 -9.24 -6.25
N ILE A 15 -19.43 -8.50 -5.86
CA ILE A 15 -19.85 -7.27 -6.54
C ILE A 15 -18.72 -6.21 -6.48
N VAL A 16 -18.11 -6.03 -5.31
CA VAL A 16 -17.02 -5.07 -5.13
C VAL A 16 -15.79 -5.47 -5.97
N VAL A 17 -15.39 -6.73 -5.92
CA VAL A 17 -14.24 -7.23 -6.69
C VAL A 17 -14.46 -7.08 -8.19
N LEU A 18 -15.64 -7.45 -8.69
CA LEU A 18 -16.00 -7.27 -10.10
C LEU A 18 -16.03 -5.79 -10.49
N GLY A 19 -16.67 -4.95 -9.68
CA GLY A 19 -16.73 -3.51 -9.95
C GLY A 19 -15.35 -2.87 -10.01
N VAL A 20 -14.49 -3.14 -9.02
CA VAL A 20 -13.11 -2.64 -8.99
C VAL A 20 -12.30 -3.17 -10.18
N SER A 21 -12.42 -4.47 -10.51
CA SER A 21 -11.68 -5.06 -11.63
C SER A 21 -12.06 -4.42 -12.98
N ILE A 22 -13.35 -4.14 -13.21
CA ILE A 22 -13.83 -3.46 -14.41
C ILE A 22 -13.29 -2.02 -14.46
N ILE A 23 -13.38 -1.28 -13.34
CA ILE A 23 -12.89 0.11 -13.28
C ILE A 23 -11.39 0.15 -13.56
N VAL A 24 -10.58 -0.67 -12.90
CA VAL A 24 -9.12 -0.71 -13.12
C VAL A 24 -8.79 -1.09 -14.56
N PHE A 25 -9.49 -2.10 -15.11
CA PHE A 25 -9.31 -2.50 -16.49
C PHE A 25 -9.59 -1.35 -17.48
N LEU A 26 -10.68 -0.61 -17.28
CA LEU A 26 -11.03 0.54 -18.11
C LEU A 26 -10.06 1.70 -17.92
N MET A 27 -9.66 2.02 -16.69
CA MET A 27 -8.72 3.10 -16.40
C MET A 27 -7.39 2.93 -17.15
N ILE A 28 -6.83 1.72 -17.18
CA ILE A 28 -5.58 1.44 -17.90
C ILE A 28 -5.74 1.69 -19.41
N ARG A 29 -6.93 1.45 -19.97
CA ARG A 29 -7.22 1.65 -21.40
C ARG A 29 -7.59 3.08 -21.75
N MET A 30 -7.94 3.89 -20.78
CA MET A 30 -8.19 5.32 -20.94
C MET A 30 -6.90 6.17 -20.91
N ILE A 31 -5.78 5.60 -20.47
CA ILE A 31 -4.49 6.30 -20.49
C ILE A 31 -4.13 6.60 -21.94
N PRO A 32 -3.95 7.89 -22.31
CA PRO A 32 -3.57 8.24 -23.67
C PRO A 32 -2.16 7.68 -23.95
N GLY A 33 -2.05 6.87 -24.99
CA GLY A 33 -0.83 6.17 -25.38
C GLY A 33 -1.14 4.71 -25.75
N ASP A 34 -0.37 4.19 -26.70
CA ASP A 34 -0.48 2.79 -27.09
C ASP A 34 0.35 1.94 -26.12
N ALA A 35 -0.30 1.04 -25.36
CA ALA A 35 0.38 0.13 -24.45
C ALA A 35 1.48 -0.67 -25.17
N VAL A 36 1.28 -1.00 -26.46
CA VAL A 36 2.29 -1.68 -27.29
C VAL A 36 3.45 -0.74 -27.64
N ALA A 37 3.17 0.52 -27.93
CA ALA A 37 4.22 1.52 -28.18
C ALA A 37 5.07 1.77 -26.90
N ILE A 38 4.45 1.79 -25.74
CA ILE A 38 5.14 1.89 -24.43
C ILE A 38 6.04 0.67 -24.18
N MET A 39 5.56 -0.53 -24.47
CA MET A 39 6.35 -1.78 -24.34
C MET A 39 7.59 -1.81 -25.23
N LEU A 40 7.54 -1.18 -26.41
CA LEU A 40 8.63 -1.17 -27.36
C LEU A 40 9.67 -0.07 -27.10
N GLY A 41 9.36 0.86 -26.18
CA GLY A 41 10.22 2.00 -25.85
C GLY A 41 10.16 3.13 -26.89
N ALA A 42 10.36 4.36 -26.41
CA ALA A 42 10.24 5.59 -27.22
C ALA A 42 11.23 5.74 -28.36
N ASN A 43 12.23 4.85 -28.49
CA ASN A 43 13.33 4.97 -29.44
C ASN A 43 13.22 4.06 -30.65
N THR A 44 12.10 3.34 -30.84
CA THR A 44 11.96 2.44 -31.98
C THR A 44 11.03 3.08 -33.02
N GLU A 45 11.51 3.34 -34.22
CA GLU A 45 10.65 3.68 -35.36
C GLU A 45 9.74 2.48 -35.68
N ILE A 46 8.49 2.59 -35.23
CA ILE A 46 7.52 1.51 -35.38
C ILE A 46 6.66 1.83 -36.59
N THR A 47 6.74 0.97 -37.61
CA THR A 47 5.84 1.09 -38.77
C THR A 47 4.39 0.78 -38.32
N PRO A 48 3.36 1.44 -38.94
CA PRO A 48 1.96 1.19 -38.62
C PRO A 48 1.56 -0.28 -38.70
N GLU A 49 2.12 -1.01 -39.68
CA GLU A 49 1.86 -2.45 -39.89
C GLU A 49 2.42 -3.31 -38.74
N ARG A 50 3.60 -2.98 -38.23
CA ARG A 50 4.20 -3.69 -37.13
C ARG A 50 3.44 -3.44 -35.83
N LEU A 51 2.96 -2.21 -35.62
CA LEU A 51 2.12 -1.86 -34.48
C LEU A 51 0.78 -2.62 -34.53
N ALA A 52 0.13 -2.69 -35.70
CA ALA A 52 -1.11 -3.44 -35.88
C ALA A 52 -0.93 -4.94 -35.61
N SER A 53 0.16 -5.54 -36.11
CA SER A 53 0.46 -6.96 -35.87
C SER A 53 0.73 -7.28 -34.39
N LEU A 54 1.37 -6.36 -33.66
CA LEU A 54 1.61 -6.51 -32.24
C LEU A 54 0.31 -6.34 -31.41
N ARG A 55 -0.53 -5.39 -31.78
CA ARG A 55 -1.86 -5.23 -31.15
C ARG A 55 -2.70 -6.49 -31.29
N ALA A 56 -2.73 -7.08 -32.49
CA ALA A 56 -3.44 -8.34 -32.73
C ALA A 56 -2.89 -9.50 -31.88
N ARG A 57 -1.55 -9.60 -31.75
CA ARG A 57 -0.91 -10.64 -30.91
C ARG A 57 -1.27 -10.53 -29.43
N VAL A 58 -1.43 -9.31 -28.90
CA VAL A 58 -1.79 -9.05 -27.50
C VAL A 58 -3.31 -8.99 -27.32
N GLY A 59 -4.08 -9.10 -28.42
CA GLY A 59 -5.55 -9.06 -28.40
C GLY A 59 -6.15 -7.68 -28.13
N LEU A 60 -5.40 -6.61 -28.36
CA LEU A 60 -5.87 -5.22 -28.18
C LEU A 60 -6.75 -4.72 -29.32
N ASP A 61 -6.85 -5.49 -30.41
CA ASP A 61 -7.73 -5.27 -31.55
C ASP A 61 -9.17 -5.76 -31.32
N ARG A 62 -9.40 -6.54 -30.26
CA ARG A 62 -10.71 -7.12 -29.92
C ARG A 62 -11.61 -6.11 -29.22
N PRO A 63 -12.96 -6.35 -29.21
CA PRO A 63 -13.88 -5.57 -28.40
C PRO A 63 -13.48 -5.56 -26.92
N LEU A 64 -13.67 -4.42 -26.23
CA LEU A 64 -13.27 -4.24 -24.82
C LEU A 64 -13.84 -5.33 -23.88
N VAL A 65 -15.08 -5.75 -24.14
CA VAL A 65 -15.73 -6.82 -23.35
C VAL A 65 -14.96 -8.14 -23.48
N GLU A 66 -14.56 -8.50 -24.70
CA GLU A 66 -13.78 -9.72 -24.94
C GLU A 66 -12.40 -9.64 -24.27
N GLN A 67 -11.72 -8.50 -24.39
CA GLN A 67 -10.44 -8.27 -23.71
C GLN A 67 -10.57 -8.42 -22.20
N TYR A 68 -11.64 -7.88 -21.59
CA TYR A 68 -11.90 -8.02 -20.17
C TYR A 68 -12.13 -9.47 -19.76
N LEU A 69 -12.98 -10.19 -20.49
CA LEU A 69 -13.28 -11.60 -20.17
C LEU A 69 -12.05 -12.50 -20.28
N VAL A 70 -11.22 -12.30 -21.30
CA VAL A 70 -9.94 -13.03 -21.46
C VAL A 70 -8.98 -12.70 -20.32
N TRP A 71 -8.82 -11.43 -19.96
CA TRP A 71 -7.98 -11.00 -18.85
C TRP A 71 -8.48 -11.55 -17.52
N ALA A 72 -9.77 -11.41 -17.21
CA ALA A 72 -10.36 -11.90 -15.98
C ALA A 72 -10.28 -13.43 -15.87
N GLY A 73 -10.49 -14.15 -16.96
CA GLY A 73 -10.34 -15.60 -17.00
C GLY A 73 -8.91 -16.04 -16.72
N ARG A 74 -7.90 -15.39 -17.27
CA ARG A 74 -6.48 -15.63 -16.95
C ARG A 74 -6.17 -15.33 -15.49
N ALA A 75 -6.63 -14.18 -14.98
CA ALA A 75 -6.43 -13.78 -13.59
C ALA A 75 -7.02 -14.82 -12.61
N LEU A 76 -8.22 -15.34 -12.89
CA LEU A 76 -8.85 -16.42 -12.11
C LEU A 76 -8.06 -17.73 -12.18
N ALA A 77 -7.34 -17.98 -13.27
CA ALA A 77 -6.46 -19.13 -13.41
C ALA A 77 -5.06 -18.90 -12.78
N GLY A 78 -4.83 -17.74 -12.13
CA GLY A 78 -3.54 -17.38 -11.51
C GLY A 78 -2.53 -16.73 -12.46
N ASP A 79 -2.89 -16.50 -13.74
CA ASP A 79 -2.07 -15.78 -14.70
C ASP A 79 -2.41 -14.29 -14.65
N LEU A 80 -1.63 -13.51 -13.91
CA LEU A 80 -1.75 -12.04 -13.83
C LEU A 80 -1.01 -11.32 -14.94
N GLY A 81 -0.42 -12.06 -15.89
CA GLY A 81 0.37 -11.52 -16.98
C GLY A 81 1.79 -11.12 -16.56
N THR A 82 2.42 -10.32 -17.41
CA THR A 82 3.79 -9.83 -17.22
C THR A 82 3.80 -8.32 -16.99
N SER A 83 4.70 -7.87 -16.14
CA SER A 83 4.93 -6.45 -15.88
C SER A 83 5.49 -5.78 -17.13
N LEU A 84 4.87 -4.70 -17.57
CA LEU A 84 5.36 -3.90 -18.70
C LEU A 84 6.68 -3.19 -18.39
N TRP A 85 7.00 -3.02 -17.11
CA TRP A 85 8.21 -2.34 -16.67
C TRP A 85 9.40 -3.28 -16.53
N THR A 86 9.21 -4.42 -15.88
CA THR A 86 10.30 -5.37 -15.57
C THR A 86 10.37 -6.55 -16.54
N GLY A 87 9.31 -6.81 -17.31
CA GLY A 87 9.18 -8.00 -18.17
C GLY A 87 8.96 -9.31 -17.40
N ARG A 88 8.89 -9.28 -16.06
CA ARG A 88 8.72 -10.47 -15.21
C ARG A 88 7.23 -10.77 -14.97
N PRO A 89 6.87 -12.03 -14.69
CA PRO A 89 5.51 -12.38 -14.27
C PRO A 89 5.07 -11.56 -13.05
N VAL A 90 3.87 -10.98 -13.09
CA VAL A 90 3.33 -10.17 -11.99
C VAL A 90 3.23 -10.97 -10.69
N VAL A 91 2.92 -12.27 -10.77
CA VAL A 91 2.85 -13.17 -9.60
C VAL A 91 4.20 -13.24 -8.89
N GLU A 92 5.31 -13.31 -9.62
CA GLU A 92 6.65 -13.31 -9.04
C GLU A 92 7.01 -11.99 -8.37
N GLU A 93 6.63 -10.86 -8.99
CA GLU A 93 6.82 -9.53 -8.40
C GLU A 93 6.04 -9.37 -7.08
N ILE A 94 4.79 -9.85 -7.05
CA ILE A 94 3.99 -9.86 -5.83
C ILE A 94 4.64 -10.76 -4.77
N ALA A 95 5.00 -11.98 -5.13
CA ALA A 95 5.63 -12.94 -4.21
C ALA A 95 6.95 -12.40 -3.62
N ALA A 96 7.75 -11.70 -4.42
CA ALA A 96 9.00 -11.09 -3.96
C ALA A 96 8.79 -9.95 -2.94
N ASN A 97 7.68 -9.21 -3.03
CA ASN A 97 7.46 -8.00 -2.22
C ASN A 97 6.45 -8.19 -1.09
N ILE A 98 5.59 -9.23 -1.14
CA ILE A 98 4.52 -9.42 -0.16
C ILE A 98 5.05 -9.58 1.27
N GLY A 99 6.21 -10.25 1.45
CA GLY A 99 6.83 -10.45 2.75
C GLY A 99 7.21 -9.14 3.44
N VAL A 100 7.81 -8.22 2.70
CA VAL A 100 8.18 -6.87 3.19
C VAL A 100 6.93 -6.07 3.55
N THR A 101 5.91 -6.13 2.69
CA THR A 101 4.63 -5.43 2.90
C THR A 101 3.93 -5.93 4.17
N LEU A 102 3.85 -7.25 4.35
CA LEU A 102 3.26 -7.84 5.55
C LEU A 102 4.06 -7.53 6.81
N GLN A 103 5.39 -7.55 6.74
CA GLN A 103 6.25 -7.16 7.86
C GLN A 103 6.01 -5.71 8.26
N LEU A 104 5.98 -4.78 7.31
CA LEU A 104 5.69 -3.38 7.58
C LEU A 104 4.28 -3.18 8.15
N LEU A 105 3.29 -3.90 7.64
CA LEU A 105 1.92 -3.88 8.18
C LEU A 105 1.90 -4.29 9.65
N VAL A 106 2.50 -5.42 9.98
CA VAL A 106 2.53 -5.93 11.36
C VAL A 106 3.30 -5.00 12.28
N MET A 107 4.47 -4.52 11.86
CA MET A 107 5.28 -3.60 12.67
C MET A 107 4.58 -2.26 12.88
N SER A 108 3.97 -1.67 11.85
CA SER A 108 3.26 -0.40 11.98
C SER A 108 2.01 -0.50 12.86
N LEU A 109 1.27 -1.61 12.76
CA LEU A 109 0.15 -1.90 13.65
C LEU A 109 0.61 -2.10 15.09
N ALA A 110 1.66 -2.88 15.32
CA ALA A 110 2.20 -3.14 16.66
C ALA A 110 2.69 -1.85 17.32
N LEU A 111 3.45 -1.03 16.60
CA LEU A 111 3.95 0.25 17.10
C LEU A 111 2.81 1.26 17.29
N GLY A 112 1.96 1.42 16.29
CA GLY A 112 0.85 2.37 16.34
C GLY A 112 -0.17 2.04 17.43
N ALA A 113 -0.66 0.81 17.48
CA ALA A 113 -1.64 0.40 18.49
C ALA A 113 -1.00 0.26 19.89
N GLY A 114 0.21 -0.29 19.97
CA GLY A 114 0.93 -0.45 21.25
C GLY A 114 1.22 0.87 21.96
N LEU A 115 1.56 1.92 21.19
CA LEU A 115 1.78 3.26 21.74
C LEU A 115 0.47 4.06 21.93
N ALA A 116 -0.60 3.71 21.22
CA ALA A 116 -1.87 4.44 21.28
C ALA A 116 -2.55 4.30 22.66
N VAL A 117 -2.49 3.13 23.27
CA VAL A 117 -3.12 2.89 24.58
C VAL A 117 -2.48 3.77 25.67
N PRO A 118 -1.15 3.72 25.92
CA PRO A 118 -0.55 4.59 26.92
C PRO A 118 -0.71 6.07 26.58
N ALA A 119 -0.60 6.46 25.29
CA ALA A 119 -0.81 7.85 24.88
C ALA A 119 -2.25 8.33 25.19
N GLY A 120 -3.27 7.54 24.86
CA GLY A 120 -4.66 7.85 25.14
C GLY A 120 -4.96 7.96 26.64
N CYS A 121 -4.38 7.07 27.47
CA CYS A 121 -4.48 7.14 28.92
C CYS A 121 -3.86 8.42 29.48
N VAL A 122 -2.67 8.81 29.00
CA VAL A 122 -2.03 10.08 29.41
C VAL A 122 -2.87 11.26 28.99
N MET A 123 -3.40 11.30 27.75
CA MET A 123 -4.27 12.34 27.25
C MET A 123 -5.58 12.49 28.09
N ALA A 124 -6.12 11.40 28.59
CA ALA A 124 -7.30 11.45 29.45
C ALA A 124 -6.98 12.06 30.84
N ARG A 125 -5.77 11.75 31.39
CA ARG A 125 -5.34 12.25 32.71
C ARG A 125 -4.98 13.74 32.72
N VAL A 126 -4.36 14.25 31.64
CA VAL A 126 -3.89 15.66 31.56
C VAL A 126 -4.93 16.62 30.97
N ARG A 127 -6.20 16.24 31.01
CA ARG A 127 -7.33 17.00 30.45
C ARG A 127 -7.33 18.46 30.89
N GLY A 128 -7.49 19.38 29.92
CA GLY A 128 -7.70 20.81 30.16
C GLY A 128 -6.43 21.65 30.35
N GLY A 129 -5.21 21.04 30.33
CA GLY A 129 -3.95 21.74 30.45
C GLY A 129 -3.24 21.97 29.11
N ALA A 130 -2.09 22.70 29.16
CA ALA A 130 -1.22 22.89 27.99
C ALA A 130 -0.75 21.57 27.39
N ALA A 131 -0.52 20.55 28.21
CA ALA A 131 -0.15 19.21 27.76
C ALA A 131 -1.26 18.53 26.96
N ASP A 132 -2.54 18.71 27.31
CA ASP A 132 -3.68 18.20 26.52
C ASP A 132 -3.71 18.86 25.12
N VAL A 133 -3.50 20.17 25.07
CA VAL A 133 -3.44 20.91 23.79
C VAL A 133 -2.27 20.41 22.94
N ALA A 134 -1.07 20.26 23.53
CA ALA A 134 0.11 19.80 22.80
C ALA A 134 -0.09 18.38 22.23
N LEU A 135 -0.64 17.45 23.03
CA LEU A 135 -0.95 16.09 22.58
C LEU A 135 -2.01 16.04 21.48
N ARG A 136 -3.02 16.91 21.55
CA ARG A 136 -4.00 17.05 20.44
C ARG A 136 -3.35 17.55 19.17
N VAL A 137 -2.49 18.57 19.24
CA VAL A 137 -1.77 19.09 18.08
C VAL A 137 -0.91 18.00 17.45
N VAL A 138 -0.16 17.24 18.26
CA VAL A 138 0.67 16.11 17.78
C VAL A 138 -0.20 15.02 17.12
N THR A 139 -1.34 14.68 17.70
CA THR A 139 -2.23 13.67 17.10
C THR A 139 -2.89 14.17 15.81
N ILE A 140 -3.26 15.45 15.73
CA ILE A 140 -3.78 16.03 14.48
C ILE A 140 -2.68 16.04 13.41
N ALA A 141 -1.47 16.49 13.75
CA ALA A 141 -0.33 16.47 12.83
C ALA A 141 -0.03 15.04 12.33
N GLY A 142 -0.07 14.04 13.21
CA GLY A 142 0.15 12.64 12.86
C GLY A 142 -0.87 12.05 11.87
N ILE A 143 -2.06 12.64 11.74
CA ILE A 143 -3.06 12.23 10.74
C ILE A 143 -2.94 13.06 9.46
N THR A 144 -2.60 14.34 9.61
CA THR A 144 -2.61 15.30 8.49
C THR A 144 -1.35 15.18 7.65
N VAL A 145 -0.21 14.88 8.27
CA VAL A 145 1.07 14.77 7.57
C VAL A 145 1.12 13.46 6.77
N PRO A 146 1.40 13.51 5.45
CA PRO A 146 1.53 12.31 4.66
C PRO A 146 2.65 11.39 5.17
N SER A 147 2.37 10.09 5.35
CA SER A 147 3.33 9.14 5.92
C SER A 147 4.64 9.03 5.11
N PHE A 148 4.58 9.14 3.78
CA PHE A 148 5.78 9.13 2.94
C PHE A 148 6.68 10.33 3.21
N TRP A 149 6.09 11.54 3.36
CA TRP A 149 6.84 12.77 3.68
C TRP A 149 7.50 12.64 5.05
N LEU A 150 6.75 12.15 6.03
CA LEU A 150 7.28 11.90 7.37
C LEU A 150 8.44 10.91 7.33
N GLY A 151 8.33 9.82 6.58
CA GLY A 151 9.40 8.84 6.38
C GLY A 151 10.67 9.49 5.81
N ILE A 152 10.54 10.35 4.79
CA ILE A 152 11.67 11.08 4.20
C ILE A 152 12.33 11.99 5.24
N VAL A 153 11.53 12.78 5.98
CA VAL A 153 12.06 13.69 7.02
C VAL A 153 12.77 12.91 8.12
N MET A 154 12.22 11.76 8.55
CA MET A 154 12.85 10.91 9.57
C MET A 154 14.18 10.34 9.07
N ILE A 155 14.27 9.88 7.83
CA ILE A 155 15.51 9.37 7.22
C ILE A 155 16.55 10.48 7.16
N LEU A 156 16.19 11.68 6.68
CA LEU A 156 17.09 12.83 6.59
C LEU A 156 17.58 13.26 7.98
N ALA A 157 16.67 13.35 8.96
CA ALA A 157 17.04 13.69 10.33
C ALA A 157 18.01 12.65 10.92
N LEU A 158 17.76 11.36 10.69
CA LEU A 158 18.60 10.31 11.22
C LEU A 158 19.97 10.26 10.51
N ALA A 159 20.02 10.53 9.22
CA ALA A 159 21.27 10.63 8.46
C ALA A 159 22.20 11.73 9.00
N THR A 160 21.64 12.81 9.57
CA THR A 160 22.42 13.90 10.18
C THR A 160 22.73 13.66 11.65
N LEU A 161 21.79 13.12 12.44
CA LEU A 161 21.92 12.94 13.89
C LEU A 161 22.65 11.65 14.28
N ALA A 162 22.53 10.60 13.46
CA ALA A 162 23.13 9.29 13.69
C ALA A 162 23.62 8.67 12.36
N PRO A 163 24.71 9.16 11.77
CA PRO A 163 25.17 8.76 10.44
C PRO A 163 25.49 7.27 10.30
N GLY A 164 25.72 6.57 11.42
CA GLY A 164 25.99 5.13 11.45
C GLY A 164 24.75 4.24 11.53
N PHE A 165 23.55 4.81 11.64
CA PHE A 165 22.33 4.02 11.73
C PHE A 165 21.89 3.52 10.33
N PRO A 166 21.66 2.20 10.16
CA PRO A 166 21.27 1.63 8.89
C PRO A 166 19.80 1.95 8.58
N SER A 167 19.53 3.11 7.97
CA SER A 167 18.18 3.60 7.67
C SER A 167 17.71 3.27 6.25
N LEU A 168 18.57 2.80 5.37
CA LEU A 168 18.28 2.55 3.96
C LEU A 168 18.52 1.09 3.56
N GLY A 169 17.81 0.67 2.51
CA GLY A 169 17.91 -0.66 1.93
C GLY A 169 17.04 -1.68 2.67
N HIS A 170 17.01 -2.89 2.12
CA HIS A 170 16.32 -4.05 2.69
C HIS A 170 17.30 -5.19 2.90
N VAL A 171 17.23 -5.83 4.06
CA VAL A 171 17.92 -7.08 4.36
C VAL A 171 16.86 -8.09 4.80
N PRO A 172 16.82 -9.30 4.23
CA PRO A 172 15.87 -10.33 4.64
C PRO A 172 15.99 -10.64 6.14
N PHE A 173 14.86 -10.75 6.83
CA PHE A 173 14.84 -11.04 8.27
C PHE A 173 15.60 -12.33 8.63
N ALA A 174 15.53 -13.35 7.77
CA ALA A 174 16.23 -14.61 7.98
C ALA A 174 17.77 -14.52 7.90
N GLN A 175 18.32 -13.47 7.24
CA GLN A 175 19.76 -13.27 7.11
C GLN A 175 20.36 -12.44 8.25
N ASP A 176 19.69 -11.34 8.58
CA ASP A 176 20.09 -10.43 9.66
C ASP A 176 18.83 -9.83 10.30
N PRO A 177 18.27 -10.48 11.34
CA PRO A 177 17.07 -10.02 12.02
C PRO A 177 17.20 -8.60 12.60
N LEU A 178 18.35 -8.27 13.20
CA LEU A 178 18.56 -6.98 13.81
C LEU A 178 18.68 -5.88 12.77
N GLY A 179 19.49 -6.08 11.74
CA GLY A 179 19.65 -5.13 10.65
C GLY A 179 18.36 -4.95 9.85
N ASN A 180 17.53 -5.98 9.72
CA ASN A 180 16.21 -5.88 9.13
C ASN A 180 15.29 -4.98 9.98
N LEU A 181 15.16 -5.26 11.28
CA LEU A 181 14.31 -4.48 12.18
C LEU A 181 14.73 -3.01 12.26
N GLN A 182 16.03 -2.73 12.27
CA GLN A 182 16.56 -1.36 12.25
C GLN A 182 16.13 -0.61 10.99
N ARG A 183 16.24 -1.23 9.81
CA ARG A 183 15.83 -0.61 8.53
C ARG A 183 14.33 -0.46 8.38
N MET A 184 13.56 -1.39 8.95
CA MET A 184 12.09 -1.34 8.94
C MET A 184 11.51 -0.37 9.97
N LEU A 185 12.27 0.04 10.98
CA LEU A 185 11.76 0.85 12.10
C LEU A 185 11.21 2.19 11.64
N LEU A 186 11.95 2.95 10.84
CA LEU A 186 11.50 4.28 10.38
C LEU A 186 10.26 4.20 9.47
N PRO A 187 10.23 3.34 8.43
CA PRO A 187 9.02 3.14 7.65
C PRO A 187 7.82 2.68 8.50
N ALA A 188 8.05 1.76 9.45
CA ALA A 188 6.99 1.27 10.32
C ALA A 188 6.46 2.37 11.27
N LEU A 189 7.33 3.24 11.80
CA LEU A 189 6.93 4.40 12.59
C LEU A 189 6.15 5.41 11.73
N ALA A 190 6.61 5.71 10.53
CA ALA A 190 5.92 6.65 9.63
C ALA A 190 4.51 6.17 9.27
N LEU A 191 4.33 4.86 9.06
CA LEU A 191 3.02 4.23 8.82
C LEU A 191 2.20 4.06 10.10
N GLY A 192 2.84 3.84 11.25
CA GLY A 192 2.18 3.65 12.55
C GLY A 192 1.66 4.94 13.19
N LEU A 193 2.23 6.10 12.87
CA LEU A 193 1.83 7.38 13.47
C LEU A 193 0.37 7.76 13.23
N PRO A 194 -0.22 7.64 12.04
CA PRO A 194 -1.66 7.87 11.83
C PRO A 194 -2.53 6.91 12.65
N ILE A 195 -2.08 5.66 12.83
CA ILE A 195 -2.76 4.64 13.63
C ILE A 195 -2.73 5.05 15.11
N LEU A 196 -1.54 5.36 15.62
CA LEU A 196 -1.34 5.89 16.97
C LEU A 196 -2.24 7.10 17.23
N ALA A 197 -2.24 8.07 16.33
CA ALA A 197 -3.01 9.30 16.47
C ALA A 197 -4.53 9.05 16.49
N SER A 198 -5.02 8.14 15.67
CA SER A 198 -6.44 7.80 15.61
C SER A 198 -6.89 7.00 16.84
N LEU A 199 -6.15 5.96 17.19
CA LEU A 199 -6.49 5.09 18.31
C LEU A 199 -6.30 5.76 19.67
N SER A 200 -5.28 6.61 19.85
CA SER A 200 -5.10 7.32 21.13
C SER A 200 -6.26 8.26 21.45
N ARG A 201 -6.87 8.88 20.45
CA ARG A 201 -8.08 9.68 20.64
C ARG A 201 -9.29 8.82 21.02
N LEU A 202 -9.43 7.64 20.39
CA LEU A 202 -10.49 6.69 20.73
C LEU A 202 -10.35 6.20 22.17
N VAL A 203 -9.14 5.80 22.59
CA VAL A 203 -8.83 5.39 23.97
C VAL A 203 -9.13 6.52 24.95
N ARG A 204 -8.70 7.76 24.65
CA ARG A 204 -8.99 8.93 25.46
C ARG A 204 -10.49 9.13 25.67
N THR A 205 -11.28 9.07 24.59
CA THR A 205 -12.75 9.23 24.68
C THR A 205 -13.35 8.13 25.53
N ALA A 206 -13.02 6.86 25.29
CA ALA A 206 -13.52 5.74 26.08
C ALA A 206 -13.17 5.85 27.59
N MET A 207 -11.99 6.38 27.92
CA MET A 207 -11.58 6.60 29.29
C MET A 207 -12.28 7.78 29.98
N LEU A 208 -12.79 8.73 29.24
CA LEU A 208 -13.52 9.87 29.77
C LEU A 208 -15.02 9.57 29.95
N ASP A 209 -15.53 8.58 29.22
CA ASP A 209 -16.92 8.13 29.27
C ASP A 209 -17.16 7.03 30.32
N ALA A 210 -16.07 6.42 30.85
CA ALA A 210 -16.10 5.38 31.89
C ALA A 210 -16.04 5.98 33.32
#